data_9541b0f5d8f80854e9c17868cea83b3a
#
_entry.id   9541b0f5d8f80854e9c17868cea83b3a
#
_cell.length_a   1.000
_cell.length_b   1.000
_cell.length_c   1.000
_cell.angle_alpha   90.00
_cell.angle_beta   90.00
_cell.angle_gamma   90.00
#
_symmetry.space_group_name_H-M   'P 1'
#
loop_
_entity.id
_entity.type
_entity.pdbx_description
1 polymer ?
#
loop_
_entity_poly.entity_id
_entity_poly.type
_entity_poly.pdbx_seq_one_letter_code
_entity_poly.pdbx_strand_id
1 'polypeptide(L)'
;AEQVMTTLKDGLGLNINKFEHSEKFLSKLEGVKDPERKRKIIGEQFIRSFEDATNTLGESQFLAQGTLYPDVIESGGSALGPAVTIKSHHNVGGLPDDIEFELIEPIRELFKDEVRKVGKELGLPDFVVNRHPFPGPGLAVRILGEITPERIEILQNADDIFISILHERGE
;
A
#
# COMPACT_ATOMS: atom_id res chain seq x y z
N ALA A 1 -8.07 -5.31 8.80
CA ALA A 1 -7.13 -4.76 9.80
C ALA A 1 -6.83 -5.78 10.90
N GLU A 2 -7.82 -6.40 11.53
CA GLU A 2 -7.63 -7.36 12.64
C GLU A 2 -6.77 -8.55 12.22
N GLN A 3 -7.05 -9.19 11.08
CA GLN A 3 -6.25 -10.29 10.56
C GLN A 3 -4.76 -9.91 10.38
N VAL A 4 -4.48 -8.70 9.91
CA VAL A 4 -3.10 -8.19 9.78
C VAL A 4 -2.45 -8.04 11.15
N MET A 5 -3.16 -7.50 12.14
CA MET A 5 -2.65 -7.36 13.51
C MET A 5 -2.33 -8.73 14.10
N THR A 6 -3.24 -9.70 14.01
CA THR A 6 -3.02 -11.05 14.50
C THR A 6 -1.83 -11.72 13.82
N THR A 7 -1.76 -11.67 12.48
CA THR A 7 -0.67 -12.31 11.73
C THR A 7 0.69 -11.69 12.05
N LEU A 8 0.79 -10.38 12.03
CA LEU A 8 2.09 -9.70 12.15
C LEU A 8 2.52 -9.51 13.60
N LYS A 9 1.60 -9.17 14.50
CA LYS A 9 1.92 -8.96 15.91
C LYS A 9 2.04 -10.29 16.65
N ASP A 10 1.01 -11.12 16.59
CA ASP A 10 0.95 -12.35 17.37
C ASP A 10 1.73 -13.49 16.69
N GLY A 11 1.71 -13.54 15.35
CA GLY A 11 2.38 -14.58 14.59
C GLY A 11 3.87 -14.33 14.36
N LEU A 12 4.29 -13.08 14.12
CA LEU A 12 5.67 -12.72 13.82
C LEU A 12 6.35 -11.90 14.92
N GLY A 13 5.64 -11.56 16.00
CA GLY A 13 6.18 -10.79 17.13
C GLY A 13 6.58 -9.37 16.79
N LEU A 14 6.04 -8.79 15.71
CA LEU A 14 6.39 -7.43 15.29
C LEU A 14 5.72 -6.38 16.19
N ASN A 15 6.44 -5.30 16.48
CA ASN A 15 5.87 -4.16 17.19
C ASN A 15 5.03 -3.33 16.22
N ILE A 16 3.70 -3.51 16.28
CA ILE A 16 2.75 -2.86 15.38
C ILE A 16 1.81 -1.96 16.15
N ASN A 17 1.64 -0.75 15.65
CA ASN A 17 0.66 0.21 16.12
C ASN A 17 -0.42 0.41 15.05
N LYS A 18 -1.68 0.35 15.44
CA LYS A 18 -2.83 0.60 14.56
C LYS A 18 -3.34 2.02 14.77
N PHE A 19 -3.46 2.77 13.70
CA PHE A 19 -4.08 4.09 13.68
C PHE A 19 -5.36 4.04 12.84
N GLU A 20 -6.44 4.58 13.38
CA GLU A 20 -7.74 4.63 12.70
C GLU A 20 -7.95 6.01 12.07
N HIS A 21 -7.78 6.09 10.77
CA HIS A 21 -7.88 7.33 9.99
C HIS A 21 -8.96 7.28 8.90
N SER A 22 -9.89 6.33 8.96
CA SER A 22 -10.93 6.12 7.94
C SER A 22 -11.71 7.40 7.61
N GLU A 23 -12.11 8.16 8.63
CA GLU A 23 -12.83 9.41 8.42
C GLU A 23 -12.01 10.46 7.66
N LYS A 24 -10.69 10.54 7.92
CA LYS A 24 -9.80 11.47 7.20
C LYS A 24 -9.73 11.13 5.71
N PHE A 25 -9.64 9.84 5.37
CA PHE A 25 -9.64 9.40 3.98
C PHE A 25 -10.99 9.65 3.31
N LEU A 26 -12.08 9.27 3.94
CA LEU A 26 -13.42 9.42 3.37
C LEU A 26 -13.78 10.89 3.11
N SER A 27 -13.50 11.78 4.06
CA SER A 27 -13.76 13.21 3.89
C SER A 27 -12.99 13.85 2.74
N LYS A 28 -11.74 13.42 2.50
CA LYS A 28 -10.92 13.89 1.39
C LYS A 28 -11.39 13.35 0.02
N LEU A 29 -12.05 12.20 0.02
CA LEU A 29 -12.53 11.52 -1.18
C LEU A 29 -13.99 11.85 -1.52
N GLU A 30 -14.67 12.64 -0.70
CA GLU A 30 -16.05 13.06 -0.94
C GLU A 30 -16.17 13.78 -2.29
N GLY A 31 -17.13 13.35 -3.13
CA GLY A 31 -17.36 13.87 -4.48
C GLY A 31 -16.29 13.53 -5.51
N VAL A 32 -15.21 12.85 -5.14
CA VAL A 32 -14.12 12.49 -6.06
C VAL A 32 -14.48 11.24 -6.86
N LYS A 33 -14.61 11.38 -8.19
CA LYS A 33 -14.99 10.30 -9.11
C LYS A 33 -13.82 9.79 -9.95
N ASP A 34 -12.90 10.67 -10.29
CA ASP A 34 -11.74 10.36 -11.13
C ASP A 34 -10.75 9.44 -10.43
N PRO A 35 -10.38 8.28 -11.02
CA PRO A 35 -9.50 7.30 -10.37
C PRO A 35 -8.10 7.83 -10.07
N GLU A 36 -7.55 8.67 -10.94
CA GLU A 36 -6.21 9.22 -10.76
C GLU A 36 -6.19 10.23 -9.62
N ARG A 37 -7.22 11.07 -9.53
CA ARG A 37 -7.38 11.99 -8.41
C ARG A 37 -7.57 11.24 -7.09
N LYS A 38 -8.31 10.11 -7.10
CA LYS A 38 -8.41 9.24 -5.91
C LYS A 38 -7.04 8.73 -5.46
N ARG A 39 -6.21 8.22 -6.40
CA ARG A 39 -4.87 7.72 -6.09
C ARG A 39 -3.99 8.79 -5.44
N LYS A 40 -3.99 10.00 -6.00
CA LYS A 40 -3.20 11.13 -5.47
C LYS A 40 -3.64 11.50 -4.06
N ILE A 41 -4.95 11.65 -3.83
CA ILE A 41 -5.50 11.98 -2.52
C ILE A 41 -5.17 10.90 -1.49
N ILE A 42 -5.32 9.63 -1.87
CA ILE A 42 -5.02 8.51 -0.97
C ILE A 42 -3.53 8.46 -0.64
N GLY A 43 -2.66 8.62 -1.65
CA GLY A 43 -1.21 8.64 -1.45
C GLY A 43 -0.77 9.77 -0.51
N GLU A 44 -1.22 10.99 -0.76
CA GLU A 44 -0.97 12.12 0.13
C GLU A 44 -1.48 11.87 1.55
N GLN A 45 -2.72 11.39 1.69
CA GLN A 45 -3.31 11.14 3.00
C GLN A 45 -2.57 10.04 3.78
N PHE A 46 -2.00 9.03 3.11
CA PHE A 46 -1.14 8.04 3.78
C PHE A 46 0.07 8.71 4.43
N ILE A 47 0.77 9.59 3.71
CA ILE A 47 1.95 10.28 4.25
C ILE A 47 1.56 11.14 5.45
N ARG A 48 0.49 11.94 5.34
CA ARG A 48 -0.01 12.74 6.49
C ARG A 48 -0.40 11.85 7.67
N SER A 49 -0.90 10.65 7.42
CA SER A 49 -1.19 9.67 8.48
C SER A 49 0.08 9.11 9.13
N PHE A 50 1.18 8.96 8.40
CA PHE A 50 2.48 8.59 8.98
C PHE A 50 3.06 9.72 9.83
N GLU A 51 3.00 10.97 9.35
CA GLU A 51 3.42 12.14 10.14
C GLU A 51 2.63 12.25 11.45
N ASP A 52 1.30 12.09 11.40
CA ASP A 52 0.45 12.05 12.61
C ASP A 52 0.86 10.91 13.57
N ALA A 53 1.21 9.75 13.02
CA ALA A 53 1.65 8.61 13.82
C ALA A 53 2.99 8.87 14.53
N THR A 54 3.94 9.52 13.85
CA THR A 54 5.23 9.88 14.46
C THR A 54 5.08 10.87 15.61
N ASN A 55 4.16 11.81 15.49
CA ASN A 55 3.83 12.74 16.58
C ASN A 55 3.32 12.02 17.87
N THR A 56 2.74 10.83 17.69
CA THR A 56 2.22 10.01 18.79
C THR A 56 3.25 9.03 19.34
N LEU A 57 4.05 8.42 18.46
CA LEU A 57 4.99 7.35 18.80
C LEU A 57 6.39 7.84 19.16
N GLY A 58 6.71 9.10 18.86
CA GLY A 58 8.03 9.71 18.94
C GLY A 58 8.64 9.95 17.56
N GLU A 59 9.63 10.84 17.52
CA GLU A 59 10.28 11.23 16.27
C GLU A 59 10.89 10.02 15.56
N SER A 60 10.57 9.91 14.28
CA SER A 60 11.14 8.92 13.36
C SER A 60 11.86 9.64 12.22
N GLN A 61 13.12 9.32 12.02
CA GLN A 61 13.92 9.90 10.96
C GLN A 61 13.71 9.20 9.61
N PHE A 62 13.37 7.91 9.64
CA PHE A 62 13.31 7.06 8.46
C PHE A 62 11.91 6.52 8.20
N LEU A 63 11.54 6.44 6.91
CA LEU A 63 10.36 5.73 6.41
C LEU A 63 10.81 4.56 5.54
N ALA A 64 10.56 3.33 5.99
CA ALA A 64 10.84 2.15 5.18
C ALA A 64 9.72 1.92 4.16
N GLN A 65 10.09 1.72 2.89
CA GLN A 65 9.18 1.43 1.78
C GLN A 65 9.53 0.13 1.09
N GLY A 66 8.50 -0.61 0.69
CA GLY A 66 8.60 -1.85 -0.08
C GLY A 66 8.67 -1.61 -1.60
N THR A 67 9.36 -0.58 -2.06
CA THR A 67 9.58 -0.30 -3.48
C THR A 67 10.31 -1.46 -4.13
N LEU A 68 9.84 -1.90 -5.31
CA LEU A 68 10.44 -2.95 -6.11
C LEU A 68 11.12 -2.38 -7.35
N TYR A 69 11.99 -3.17 -7.99
CA TYR A 69 12.68 -2.73 -9.21
C TYR A 69 11.73 -2.36 -10.36
N PRO A 70 10.63 -3.07 -10.64
CA PRO A 70 9.63 -2.62 -11.60
C PRO A 70 9.03 -1.24 -11.28
N ASP A 71 8.78 -0.93 -10.00
CA ASP A 71 8.26 0.37 -9.59
C ASP A 71 9.22 1.50 -9.95
N VAL A 72 10.53 1.25 -9.81
CA VAL A 72 11.59 2.21 -10.18
C VAL A 72 11.61 2.46 -11.69
N ILE A 73 11.52 1.40 -12.50
CA ILE A 73 11.51 1.51 -13.96
C ILE A 73 10.27 2.28 -14.43
N GLU A 74 9.09 1.92 -13.93
CA GLU A 74 7.82 2.53 -14.31
C GLU A 74 7.70 4.00 -13.86
N SER A 75 8.34 4.36 -12.75
CA SER A 75 8.39 5.74 -12.26
C SER A 75 9.34 6.64 -13.04
N GLY A 76 10.03 6.13 -14.06
CA GLY A 76 10.98 6.90 -14.85
C GLY A 76 12.25 7.28 -14.09
N GLY A 77 12.67 6.47 -13.15
CA GLY A 77 13.98 6.53 -12.51
C GLY A 77 15.05 6.29 -13.56
N SER A 78 15.38 7.33 -14.33
CA SER A 78 16.18 7.25 -15.53
C SER A 78 17.66 7.16 -15.21
N ALA A 79 18.18 5.95 -15.30
CA ALA A 79 19.56 5.78 -15.76
C ALA A 79 19.68 5.79 -17.31
N LEU A 80 18.56 5.83 -18.07
CA LEU A 80 18.54 5.56 -19.52
C LEU A 80 17.80 6.60 -20.38
N GLY A 81 17.69 7.88 -19.99
CA GLY A 81 17.19 8.94 -20.88
C GLY A 81 15.75 9.40 -20.63
N PRO A 82 15.23 10.39 -21.39
CA PRO A 82 13.95 11.03 -21.13
C PRO A 82 12.77 10.15 -21.57
N ALA A 83 12.51 9.09 -20.84
CA ALA A 83 11.24 8.37 -20.95
C ALA A 83 10.14 9.20 -20.33
N VAL A 84 9.00 9.28 -21.02
CA VAL A 84 7.80 9.98 -20.53
C VAL A 84 7.46 9.45 -19.14
N THR A 85 7.54 10.29 -18.15
CA THR A 85 7.27 9.97 -16.75
C THR A 85 5.80 9.58 -16.60
N ILE A 86 5.51 8.30 -16.52
CA ILE A 86 4.21 7.78 -16.08
C ILE A 86 4.21 7.86 -14.55
N LYS A 87 3.93 9.04 -14.03
CA LYS A 87 4.23 9.45 -12.64
C LYS A 87 3.23 9.01 -11.57
N SER A 88 2.23 8.19 -11.85
CA SER A 88 1.09 8.18 -10.92
C SER A 88 0.79 6.87 -10.19
N HIS A 89 1.53 5.80 -10.42
CA HIS A 89 1.06 4.47 -9.99
C HIS A 89 1.87 3.81 -8.87
N HIS A 90 3.05 4.33 -8.55
CA HIS A 90 3.95 3.72 -7.57
C HIS A 90 4.43 4.75 -6.54
N ASN A 91 4.72 4.29 -5.34
CA ASN A 91 5.11 5.11 -4.18
C ASN A 91 6.25 6.10 -4.47
N VAL A 92 7.09 5.83 -5.45
CA VAL A 92 8.25 6.67 -5.82
C VAL A 92 7.87 8.04 -6.41
N GLY A 93 6.69 8.15 -7.03
CA GLY A 93 6.23 9.40 -7.68
C GLY A 93 5.03 10.07 -7.01
N GLY A 94 4.49 9.48 -5.97
CA GLY A 94 3.28 9.96 -5.28
C GLY A 94 3.52 10.57 -3.91
N LEU A 95 4.78 10.61 -3.45
CA LEU A 95 5.13 11.25 -2.18
C LEU A 95 5.12 12.77 -2.34
N PRO A 96 4.57 13.51 -1.36
CA PRO A 96 4.70 14.96 -1.30
C PRO A 96 6.17 15.39 -1.25
N ASP A 97 6.48 16.53 -1.84
CA ASP A 97 7.86 17.06 -1.85
C ASP A 97 8.33 17.57 -0.47
N ASP A 98 7.42 17.72 0.48
CA ASP A 98 7.61 18.25 1.82
C ASP A 98 7.67 17.19 2.93
N ILE A 99 7.92 15.92 2.57
CA ILE A 99 8.07 14.86 3.59
C ILE A 99 9.35 15.05 4.41
N GLU A 100 9.23 14.84 5.72
CA GLU A 100 10.34 14.99 6.68
C GLU A 100 11.15 13.71 6.88
N PHE A 101 10.79 12.59 6.20
CA PHE A 101 11.45 11.30 6.36
C PHE A 101 12.54 11.05 5.32
N GLU A 102 13.65 10.45 5.75
CA GLU A 102 14.58 9.78 4.85
C GLU A 102 14.03 8.40 4.44
N LEU A 103 14.04 8.10 3.13
CA LEU A 103 13.52 6.83 2.64
C LEU A 103 14.54 5.71 2.77
N ILE A 104 14.10 4.55 3.27
CA ILE A 104 14.84 3.29 3.24
C ILE A 104 14.08 2.30 2.36
N GLU A 105 14.68 1.87 1.25
CA GLU A 105 14.08 0.99 0.26
C GLU A 105 14.91 -0.30 0.09
N PRO A 106 14.87 -1.23 1.06
CA PRO A 106 15.82 -2.35 1.15
C PRO A 106 15.68 -3.37 0.02
N ILE A 107 14.56 -3.40 -0.68
CA ILE A 107 14.24 -4.35 -1.76
C ILE A 107 14.10 -3.69 -3.13
N ARG A 108 14.57 -2.45 -3.27
CA ARG A 108 14.42 -1.60 -4.47
C ARG A 108 14.99 -2.23 -5.75
N GLU A 109 16.01 -3.07 -5.63
CA GLU A 109 16.68 -3.71 -6.76
C GLU A 109 16.14 -5.11 -7.08
N LEU A 110 15.10 -5.57 -6.34
CA LEU A 110 14.57 -6.91 -6.48
C LEU A 110 13.27 -6.93 -7.28
N PHE A 111 13.07 -8.00 -8.05
CA PHE A 111 11.79 -8.36 -8.62
C PHE A 111 10.89 -9.06 -7.60
N LYS A 112 9.59 -9.07 -7.85
CA LYS A 112 8.58 -9.61 -6.93
C LYS A 112 8.79 -11.08 -6.56
N ASP A 113 9.23 -11.91 -7.51
CA ASP A 113 9.56 -13.31 -7.27
C ASP A 113 10.82 -13.50 -6.42
N GLU A 114 11.81 -12.60 -6.56
CA GLU A 114 13.00 -12.59 -5.70
C GLU A 114 12.64 -12.18 -4.28
N VAL A 115 11.80 -11.16 -4.10
CA VAL A 115 11.30 -10.77 -2.77
C VAL A 115 10.54 -11.90 -2.09
N ARG A 116 9.74 -12.68 -2.84
CA ARG A 116 9.09 -13.88 -2.30
C ARG A 116 10.09 -14.94 -1.83
N LYS A 117 11.19 -15.15 -2.56
CA LYS A 117 12.27 -16.06 -2.15
C LYS A 117 12.93 -15.57 -0.85
N VAL A 118 13.29 -14.28 -0.80
CA VAL A 118 13.83 -13.65 0.42
C VAL A 118 12.86 -13.80 1.58
N GLY A 119 11.56 -13.58 1.38
CA GLY A 119 10.55 -13.78 2.43
C GLY A 119 10.52 -15.20 2.97
N LYS A 120 10.65 -16.22 2.11
CA LYS A 120 10.74 -17.62 2.53
C LYS A 120 12.02 -17.91 3.31
N GLU A 121 13.16 -17.43 2.86
CA GLU A 121 14.45 -17.57 3.56
C GLU A 121 14.43 -16.90 4.95
N LEU A 122 13.68 -15.80 5.10
CA LEU A 122 13.44 -15.13 6.38
C LEU A 122 12.41 -15.84 7.26
N GLY A 123 11.84 -16.97 6.82
CA GLY A 123 10.90 -17.77 7.59
C GLY A 123 9.46 -17.23 7.58
N LEU A 124 9.10 -16.36 6.64
CA LEU A 124 7.72 -15.92 6.51
C LEU A 124 6.82 -17.08 6.07
N PRO A 125 5.62 -17.24 6.67
CA PRO A 125 4.67 -18.28 6.27
C PRO A 125 4.24 -18.14 4.80
N ASP A 126 3.98 -19.26 4.15
CA ASP A 126 3.59 -19.30 2.73
C ASP A 126 2.36 -18.45 2.42
N PHE A 127 1.38 -18.38 3.30
CA PHE A 127 0.19 -17.56 3.11
C PHE A 127 0.49 -16.04 3.11
N VAL A 128 1.58 -15.61 3.75
CA VAL A 128 2.06 -14.22 3.70
C VAL A 128 2.79 -13.97 2.39
N VAL A 129 3.74 -14.86 2.05
CA VAL A 129 4.60 -14.73 0.86
C VAL A 129 3.81 -14.81 -0.43
N ASN A 130 2.83 -15.72 -0.49
CA ASN A 130 2.01 -15.97 -1.67
C ASN A 130 0.68 -15.21 -1.67
N ARG A 131 0.53 -14.25 -0.76
CA ARG A 131 -0.69 -13.44 -0.68
C ARG A 131 -1.07 -12.85 -2.04
N HIS A 132 -2.37 -12.92 -2.34
CA HIS A 132 -2.94 -12.28 -3.54
C HIS A 132 -2.62 -10.78 -3.58
N PRO A 133 -2.25 -10.21 -4.75
CA PRO A 133 -1.95 -8.79 -4.88
C PRO A 133 -3.13 -7.92 -4.48
N PHE A 134 -2.86 -6.93 -3.63
CA PHE A 134 -3.84 -5.93 -3.24
C PHE A 134 -3.37 -4.56 -3.74
N PRO A 135 -4.26 -3.73 -4.33
CA PRO A 135 -3.85 -2.42 -4.85
C PRO A 135 -3.35 -1.50 -3.73
N GLY A 136 -2.25 -0.78 -3.98
CA GLY A 136 -1.65 0.16 -3.03
C GLY A 136 -2.65 1.18 -2.47
N PRO A 137 -3.48 1.84 -3.32
CA PRO A 137 -4.53 2.75 -2.85
C PRO A 137 -5.75 2.06 -2.21
N GLY A 138 -5.70 0.75 -2.00
CA GLY A 138 -6.80 -0.03 -1.46
C GLY A 138 -7.95 -0.26 -2.45
N LEU A 139 -9.06 -0.78 -1.96
CA LEU A 139 -10.24 -1.08 -2.79
C LEU A 139 -10.92 0.18 -3.36
N ALA A 140 -10.67 1.34 -2.78
CA ALA A 140 -11.30 2.60 -3.19
C ALA A 140 -11.14 2.93 -4.68
N VAL A 141 -10.01 2.56 -5.31
CA VAL A 141 -9.77 2.80 -6.75
C VAL A 141 -10.60 1.89 -7.66
N ARG A 142 -11.12 0.77 -7.13
CA ARG A 142 -12.00 -0.15 -7.87
C ARG A 142 -13.46 0.34 -7.89
N ILE A 143 -13.82 1.28 -7.02
CA ILE A 143 -15.18 1.87 -7.00
C ILE A 143 -15.31 2.86 -8.14
N LEU A 144 -16.20 2.55 -9.09
CA LEU A 144 -16.55 3.48 -10.16
C LEU A 144 -17.40 4.64 -9.60
N GLY A 145 -17.02 5.87 -9.93
CA GLY A 145 -17.70 7.05 -9.42
C GLY A 145 -17.30 7.41 -7.99
N GLU A 146 -18.22 7.97 -7.24
CA GLU A 146 -18.00 8.45 -5.88
C GLU A 146 -17.81 7.31 -4.88
N ILE A 147 -16.96 7.52 -3.88
CA ILE A 147 -16.72 6.58 -2.79
C ILE A 147 -17.71 6.91 -1.67
N THR A 148 -18.49 5.89 -1.26
CA THR A 148 -19.37 5.98 -0.09
C THR A 148 -19.13 4.77 0.81
N PRO A 149 -19.46 4.86 2.13
CA PRO A 149 -19.34 3.73 3.04
C PRO A 149 -20.05 2.47 2.54
N GLU A 150 -21.26 2.61 2.00
CA GLU A 150 -22.05 1.50 1.49
C GLU A 150 -21.37 0.82 0.29
N ARG A 151 -20.79 1.60 -0.63
CA ARG A 151 -20.06 1.06 -1.78
C ARG A 151 -18.76 0.36 -1.36
N ILE A 152 -18.10 0.84 -0.33
CA ILE A 152 -16.93 0.18 0.26
C ILE A 152 -17.33 -1.17 0.84
N GLU A 153 -18.40 -1.23 1.62
CA GLU A 153 -18.89 -2.47 2.23
C GLU A 153 -19.27 -3.51 1.17
N ILE A 154 -20.03 -3.10 0.14
CA ILE A 154 -20.39 -3.99 -0.98
C ILE A 154 -19.12 -4.54 -1.66
N LEU A 155 -18.15 -3.69 -1.94
CA LEU A 155 -16.92 -4.10 -2.61
C LEU A 155 -16.06 -5.02 -1.74
N GLN A 156 -15.96 -4.72 -0.44
CA GLN A 156 -15.22 -5.57 0.52
C GLN A 156 -15.83 -6.97 0.60
N ASN A 157 -17.14 -7.07 0.68
CA ASN A 157 -17.85 -8.35 0.71
C ASN A 157 -17.67 -9.13 -0.60
N ALA A 158 -17.75 -8.45 -1.75
CA ALA A 158 -17.53 -9.06 -3.05
C ALA A 158 -16.08 -9.55 -3.24
N ASP A 159 -15.10 -8.77 -2.81
CA ASP A 159 -13.68 -9.13 -2.89
C ASP A 159 -13.38 -10.34 -1.98
N ASP A 160 -13.93 -10.37 -0.78
CA ASP A 160 -13.77 -11.48 0.17
C ASP A 160 -14.35 -12.79 -0.38
N ILE A 161 -15.55 -12.76 -0.90
CA ILE A 161 -16.20 -13.93 -1.55
C ILE A 161 -15.35 -14.41 -2.73
N PHE A 162 -14.90 -13.49 -3.59
CA PHE A 162 -14.12 -13.84 -4.77
C PHE A 162 -12.78 -14.49 -4.39
N ILE A 163 -12.04 -13.90 -3.45
CA ILE A 163 -10.75 -14.44 -2.99
C ILE A 163 -10.94 -15.79 -2.29
N SER A 164 -11.99 -15.95 -1.48
CA SER A 164 -12.31 -17.22 -0.82
C SER A 164 -12.55 -18.35 -1.83
N ILE A 165 -13.32 -18.08 -2.89
CA ILE A 165 -13.55 -19.05 -3.96
C ILE A 165 -12.27 -19.44 -4.71
N LEU A 166 -11.36 -18.48 -4.96
CA LEU A 166 -10.07 -18.77 -5.58
C LEU A 166 -9.25 -19.71 -4.70
N HIS A 167 -9.14 -19.41 -3.40
CA HIS A 167 -8.41 -20.25 -2.45
C HIS A 167 -8.99 -21.67 -2.35
N GLU A 168 -10.32 -21.83 -2.33
CA GLU A 168 -10.99 -23.14 -2.34
C GLU A 168 -10.65 -23.96 -3.59
N ARG A 169 -10.39 -23.30 -4.71
CA ARG A 169 -10.02 -23.94 -5.98
C ARG A 169 -8.51 -24.17 -6.15
N GLY A 170 -7.71 -23.72 -5.19
CA GLY A 170 -6.26 -23.84 -5.23
C GLY A 170 -5.56 -22.90 -6.22
N GLU A 171 -6.19 -21.75 -6.52
CA GLU A 171 -5.65 -20.71 -7.41
C GLU A 171 -5.09 -19.51 -6.63
#